data_80871df7eee3ba0eafebbb93d889caac
#
_entry.id   80871df7eee3ba0eafebbb93d889caac
#
_cell.length_a   1.000
_cell.length_b   1.000
_cell.length_c   1.000
_cell.angle_alpha   90.00
_cell.angle_beta   90.00
_cell.angle_gamma   90.00
#
_symmetry.space_group_name_H-M   'P 1'
#
loop_
_entity.id
_entity.type
_entity.pdbx_description
1 polymer ?
#
loop_
_entity_poly.entity_id
_entity_poly.type
_entity_poly.pdbx_seq_one_letter_code
_entity_poly.pdbx_strand_id
1 'polypeptide(L)'
;MSTKTLSIRIDDEDYRFLSSLAEEEKENVSDTVRELVDMGRIMLAIERYKKSEVSIEKASKIAGVSLSRMMDLLVDFGVEANMEYEDYLTGLRNIRKIWK
;
A
#
# COMPACT_ATOMS: atom_id res chain seq x y z
N MET A 1 13.18 3.29 17.06
CA MET A 1 13.46 2.88 15.66
C MET A 1 14.58 3.72 15.09
N SER A 2 15.51 3.07 14.46
CA SER A 2 16.60 3.78 13.80
C SER A 2 16.11 4.40 12.51
N THR A 3 16.40 5.66 12.31
CA THR A 3 16.19 6.33 11.03
C THR A 3 17.49 6.34 10.25
N LYS A 4 17.39 6.35 8.94
CA LYS A 4 18.56 6.46 8.07
C LYS A 4 18.41 7.69 7.20
N THR A 5 19.53 8.32 6.90
CA THR A 5 19.56 9.47 6.03
C THR A 5 19.72 8.97 4.59
N LEU A 6 18.85 9.45 3.72
CA LEU A 6 18.88 9.15 2.29
C LEU A 6 19.09 10.45 1.52
N SER A 7 20.09 10.46 0.66
CA SER A 7 20.33 11.62 -0.21
C SER A 7 19.99 11.22 -1.63
N ILE A 8 19.04 11.94 -2.23
CA ILE A 8 18.60 11.70 -3.59
C ILE A 8 18.52 13.03 -4.34
N ARG A 9 18.59 12.94 -5.66
CA ARG A 9 18.34 14.08 -6.53
C ARG A 9 16.96 13.94 -7.14
N ILE A 10 16.21 15.01 -7.14
CA ILE A 10 14.89 15.05 -7.76
C ILE A 10 14.81 16.27 -8.68
N ASP A 11 13.87 16.26 -9.60
CA ASP A 11 13.66 17.36 -10.52
C ASP A 11 13.20 18.61 -9.78
N ASP A 12 13.51 19.78 -10.35
CA ASP A 12 13.05 21.06 -9.77
C ASP A 12 11.54 21.12 -9.65
N GLU A 13 10.83 20.55 -10.60
CA GLU A 13 9.36 20.49 -10.57
C GLU A 13 8.87 19.68 -9.39
N ASP A 14 9.46 18.52 -9.16
CA ASP A 14 9.11 17.68 -8.02
C ASP A 14 9.46 18.35 -6.70
N TYR A 15 10.58 19.02 -6.64
CA TYR A 15 10.97 19.76 -5.44
C TYR A 15 9.97 20.89 -5.13
N ARG A 16 9.54 21.61 -6.16
CA ARG A 16 8.54 22.67 -5.99
C ARG A 16 7.21 22.10 -5.52
N PHE A 17 6.81 20.96 -6.06
CA PHE A 17 5.60 20.27 -5.62
C PHE A 17 5.70 19.90 -4.14
N LEU A 18 6.79 19.28 -3.73
CA LEU A 18 7.04 18.90 -2.34
C LEU A 18 7.00 20.09 -1.40
N SER A 19 7.65 21.19 -1.80
CA SER A 19 7.70 22.42 -1.01
C SER A 19 6.31 23.03 -0.86
N SER A 20 5.54 23.07 -1.93
CA SER A 20 4.17 23.58 -1.91
C SER A 20 3.26 22.73 -1.04
N LEU A 21 3.36 21.41 -1.17
CA LEU A 21 2.56 20.50 -0.36
C LEU A 21 2.92 20.59 1.11
N ALA A 22 4.20 20.66 1.43
CA ALA A 22 4.67 20.81 2.80
C ALA A 22 4.13 22.09 3.44
N GLU A 23 4.16 23.20 2.68
CA GLU A 23 3.62 24.47 3.15
C GLU A 23 2.12 24.38 3.39
N GLU A 24 1.38 23.78 2.47
CA GLU A 24 -0.06 23.56 2.58
C GLU A 24 -0.41 22.72 3.81
N GLU A 25 0.35 21.66 4.07
CA GLU A 25 0.14 20.77 5.20
C GLU A 25 0.78 21.29 6.50
N LYS A 26 1.46 22.42 6.44
CA LYS A 26 2.15 23.03 7.59
C LYS A 26 3.18 22.09 8.24
N GLU A 27 3.94 21.43 7.41
CA GLU A 27 5.00 20.53 7.85
C GLU A 27 6.29 20.78 7.07
N ASN A 28 7.36 20.10 7.43
CA ASN A 28 8.60 20.23 6.68
C ASN A 28 8.61 19.25 5.49
N VAL A 29 9.52 19.51 4.54
CA VAL A 29 9.63 18.68 3.33
C VAL A 29 9.94 17.23 3.65
N SER A 30 10.76 16.98 4.66
CA SER A 30 11.09 15.62 5.05
C SER A 30 9.86 14.80 5.49
N ASP A 31 8.98 15.42 6.25
CA ASP A 31 7.73 14.77 6.69
C ASP A 31 6.81 14.52 5.50
N THR A 32 6.72 15.48 4.59
CA THR A 32 5.95 15.31 3.37
C THR A 32 6.47 14.15 2.52
N VAL A 33 7.79 14.03 2.37
CA VAL A 33 8.39 12.92 1.64
C VAL A 33 8.05 11.59 2.30
N ARG A 34 8.14 11.51 3.62
CA ARG A 34 7.80 10.27 4.34
C ARG A 34 6.35 9.87 4.14
N GLU A 35 5.44 10.83 4.19
CA GLU A 35 4.02 10.56 3.93
C GLU A 35 3.78 10.05 2.52
N LEU A 36 4.43 10.66 1.53
CA LEU A 36 4.32 10.22 0.14
C LEU A 36 4.91 8.83 -0.06
N VAL A 37 6.00 8.50 0.63
CA VAL A 37 6.57 7.15 0.59
C VAL A 37 5.57 6.14 1.15
N ASP A 38 4.94 6.45 2.27
CA ASP A 38 3.93 5.57 2.86
C ASP A 38 2.76 5.36 1.91
N MET A 39 2.26 6.42 1.31
CA MET A 39 1.19 6.35 0.32
C MET A 39 1.62 5.54 -0.90
N GLY A 40 2.86 5.78 -1.38
CA GLY A 40 3.41 5.05 -2.51
C GLY A 40 3.54 3.55 -2.25
N ARG A 41 3.92 3.18 -1.04
CA ARG A 41 3.98 1.77 -0.64
C ARG A 41 2.61 1.11 -0.70
N ILE A 42 1.59 1.80 -0.22
CA ILE A 42 0.20 1.31 -0.26
C ILE A 42 -0.25 1.14 -1.71
N MET A 43 -0.02 2.14 -2.55
CA MET A 43 -0.41 2.08 -3.95
C MET A 43 0.31 0.98 -4.71
N LEU A 44 1.61 0.80 -4.44
CA LEU A 44 2.38 -0.27 -5.04
C LEU A 44 1.85 -1.64 -4.64
N ALA A 45 1.52 -1.81 -3.36
CA ALA A 45 0.95 -3.05 -2.86
C ALA A 45 -0.38 -3.38 -3.54
N ILE A 46 -1.25 -2.38 -3.65
CA ILE A 46 -2.55 -2.53 -4.30
C ILE A 46 -2.37 -2.91 -5.76
N GLU A 47 -1.49 -2.21 -6.47
CA GLU A 47 -1.25 -2.48 -7.89
C GLU A 47 -0.74 -3.90 -8.12
N ARG A 48 0.25 -4.33 -7.35
CA ARG A 48 0.80 -5.68 -7.49
C ARG A 48 -0.22 -6.76 -7.13
N TYR A 49 -1.02 -6.50 -6.11
CA TYR A 49 -2.08 -7.44 -5.74
C TYR A 49 -3.14 -7.54 -6.84
N LYS A 50 -3.56 -6.42 -7.41
CA LYS A 50 -4.52 -6.40 -8.53
C LYS A 50 -4.03 -7.20 -9.73
N LYS A 51 -2.74 -7.17 -9.98
CA LYS A 51 -2.12 -7.91 -11.09
C LYS A 51 -1.82 -9.37 -10.72
N SER A 52 -2.22 -9.78 -9.53
CA SER A 52 -1.96 -11.13 -9.01
C SER A 52 -0.47 -11.48 -8.92
N GLU A 53 0.37 -10.48 -8.79
CA GLU A 53 1.81 -10.66 -8.66
C GLU A 53 2.22 -11.04 -7.23
N VAL A 54 1.42 -10.68 -6.25
CA VAL A 54 1.69 -10.96 -4.84
C VAL A 54 0.43 -11.41 -4.13
N SER A 55 0.61 -12.15 -3.04
CA SER A 55 -0.48 -12.52 -2.13
C SER A 55 -0.88 -11.30 -1.30
N ILE A 56 -2.03 -11.37 -0.64
CA ILE A 56 -2.46 -10.32 0.26
C ILE A 56 -1.48 -10.13 1.43
N GLU A 57 -0.90 -11.22 1.91
CA GLU A 57 0.12 -11.16 2.96
C GLU A 57 1.36 -10.40 2.50
N LYS A 58 1.82 -10.69 1.29
CA LYS A 58 2.97 -9.99 0.71
C LYS A 58 2.61 -8.52 0.47
N ALA A 59 1.41 -8.25 -0.02
CA ALA A 59 0.93 -6.89 -0.22
C ALA A 59 0.95 -6.09 1.09
N SER A 60 0.50 -6.70 2.19
CA SER A 60 0.52 -6.03 3.49
C SER A 60 1.94 -5.67 3.92
N LYS A 61 2.91 -6.53 3.64
CA LYS A 61 4.33 -6.26 3.92
C LYS A 61 4.87 -5.12 3.06
N ILE A 62 4.52 -5.10 1.78
CA ILE A 62 4.91 -4.00 0.88
C ILE A 62 4.34 -2.69 1.39
N ALA A 63 3.09 -2.68 1.76
CA ALA A 63 2.40 -1.49 2.28
C ALA A 63 2.89 -1.09 3.68
N GLY A 64 3.49 -2.02 4.42
CA GLY A 64 3.93 -1.75 5.79
C GLY A 64 2.78 -1.68 6.78
N VAL A 65 1.72 -2.43 6.53
CA VAL A 65 0.52 -2.45 7.38
C VAL A 65 0.17 -3.88 7.77
N SER A 66 -0.74 -4.02 8.73
CA SER A 66 -1.24 -5.33 9.11
C SER A 66 -2.10 -5.92 7.99
N LEU A 67 -2.29 -7.22 8.01
CA LEU A 67 -3.15 -7.90 7.06
C LEU A 67 -4.57 -7.35 7.11
N SER A 68 -5.10 -7.14 8.31
CA SER A 68 -6.43 -6.56 8.52
C SER A 68 -6.55 -5.19 7.88
N ARG A 69 -5.54 -4.34 8.09
CA ARG A 69 -5.52 -3.00 7.50
C ARG A 69 -5.42 -3.06 5.98
N MET A 70 -4.65 -4.01 5.45
CA MET A 70 -4.54 -4.21 4.00
C MET A 70 -5.88 -4.58 3.40
N MET A 71 -6.64 -5.44 4.05
CA MET A 71 -7.99 -5.80 3.61
C MET A 71 -8.90 -4.59 3.54
N ASP A 72 -8.87 -3.74 4.58
CA ASP A 72 -9.66 -2.51 4.62
C ASP A 72 -9.26 -1.56 3.49
N LEU A 73 -7.96 -1.43 3.24
CA LEU A 73 -7.46 -0.58 2.16
C LEU A 73 -7.92 -1.06 0.80
N LEU A 74 -7.91 -2.36 0.57
CA LEU A 74 -8.39 -2.92 -0.70
C LEU A 74 -9.87 -2.59 -0.91
N VAL A 75 -10.68 -2.71 0.13
CA VAL A 75 -12.09 -2.34 0.07
C VAL A 75 -12.25 -0.84 -0.21
N ASP A 76 -11.51 -0.02 0.54
CA ASP A 76 -11.58 1.44 0.40
C ASP A 76 -11.22 1.91 -1.00
N PHE A 77 -10.26 1.24 -1.64
CA PHE A 77 -9.84 1.57 -3.00
C PHE A 77 -10.67 0.87 -4.08
N GLY A 78 -11.77 0.23 -3.68
CA GLY A 78 -12.66 -0.45 -4.63
C GLY A 78 -12.01 -1.62 -5.34
N VAL A 79 -10.92 -2.11 -4.80
CA VAL A 79 -10.33 -3.35 -5.26
C VAL A 79 -11.17 -4.45 -4.64
N GLU A 80 -12.08 -4.98 -5.42
CA GLU A 80 -12.63 -6.26 -5.09
C GLU A 80 -11.43 -7.13 -4.81
N ALA A 81 -11.40 -7.69 -3.60
CA ALA A 81 -10.34 -8.59 -3.26
C ALA A 81 -10.08 -9.38 -4.53
N ASN A 82 -8.92 -9.18 -5.10
CA ASN A 82 -8.50 -10.01 -6.20
C ASN A 82 -8.23 -11.40 -5.63
N MET A 83 -9.08 -11.73 -4.73
CA MET A 83 -9.56 -13.07 -4.67
C MET A 83 -10.11 -13.24 -6.04
N GLU A 84 -9.24 -13.55 -6.95
CA GLU A 84 -9.67 -14.11 -8.18
C GLU A 84 -10.76 -15.07 -7.75
N TYR A 85 -11.79 -15.08 -8.51
CA TYR A 85 -12.89 -15.99 -8.30
C TYR A 85 -12.40 -17.37 -7.85
N GLU A 86 -11.22 -17.78 -8.32
CA GLU A 86 -10.57 -19.03 -7.93
C GLU A 86 -10.13 -19.07 -6.47
N ASP A 87 -9.56 -17.98 -5.96
CA ASP A 87 -9.14 -17.91 -4.56
C ASP A 87 -10.36 -17.88 -3.64
N TYR A 88 -11.39 -17.19 -4.08
CA TYR A 88 -12.67 -17.18 -3.38
C TYR A 88 -13.27 -18.59 -3.34
N LEU A 89 -13.27 -19.29 -4.46
CA LEU A 89 -13.74 -20.68 -4.54
C LEU A 89 -12.89 -21.60 -3.69
N THR A 90 -11.58 -21.41 -3.68
CA THR A 90 -10.67 -22.20 -2.84
C THR A 90 -10.98 -21.97 -1.36
N GLY A 91 -11.18 -20.72 -0.98
CA GLY A 91 -11.60 -20.38 0.38
C GLY A 91 -12.91 -21.04 0.77
N LEU A 92 -13.90 -20.99 -0.11
CA LEU A 92 -15.20 -21.65 0.13
C LEU A 92 -15.06 -23.17 0.24
N ARG A 93 -14.24 -23.76 -0.62
CA ARG A 93 -13.99 -25.22 -0.55
C ARG A 93 -13.34 -25.60 0.76
N ASN A 94 -12.38 -24.83 1.22
CA ASN A 94 -11.70 -25.06 2.50
C ASN A 94 -12.68 -24.92 3.67
N ILE A 95 -13.56 -23.93 3.62
CA ILE A 95 -14.59 -23.74 4.62
C ILE A 95 -15.55 -24.93 4.62
N ARG A 96 -15.99 -25.37 3.46
CA ARG A 96 -16.86 -26.54 3.33
C ARG A 96 -16.23 -27.81 3.89
N LYS A 97 -14.93 -28.00 3.68
CA LYS A 97 -14.20 -29.12 4.23
C LYS A 97 -14.16 -29.10 5.75
N ILE A 98 -14.08 -27.89 6.31
CA ILE A 98 -14.04 -27.70 7.76
C ILE A 98 -15.44 -27.88 8.37
N TRP A 99 -16.46 -27.49 7.65
CA TRP A 99 -17.84 -27.47 8.15
C TRP A 99 -18.64 -28.77 7.91
N LYS A 100 -18.06 -29.74 7.27
CA LYS A 100 -18.68 -31.05 7.09
C LYS A 100 -18.38 -31.97 8.24
#